data_38e475dc16649dd3b140ca5e5ac21764
#
_entry.id   38e475dc16649dd3b140ca5e5ac21764
#
_cell.length_a   1.000
_cell.length_b   1.000
_cell.length_c   1.000
_cell.angle_alpha   90.00
_cell.angle_beta   90.00
_cell.angle_gamma   90.00
#
_symmetry.space_group_name_H-M   'P 1'
#
loop_
_entity.id
_entity.type
_entity.pdbx_description
1 polymer ?
#
loop_
_entity_poly.entity_id
_entity_poly.type
_entity_poly.pdbx_seq_one_letter_code
_entity_poly.pdbx_strand_id
1 'polypeptide(L)'
;IVQILIDSKCMNPVIFCDELDKLSETPKGDEINGILTHLTDTSQNNEFHDKYFSEVNFDISKCLFIFSYNDESKVNPILRDRMYRIQTKGYETKEKLVIAKKHLLPKIREQVNFAEKDIIIPDKTIEYIASTPELTNKESGVRNLKRCLEIIHTKLNLFRLVKSDSEIFSKELKMEVKFPFTVEVEHVKKLINTDTNENTSMQMLYI
;
A
#
# COMPACT_ATOMS: atom_id res chain seq x y z
N ILE A 1 -6.26 19.49 -14.38
CA ILE A 1 -5.14 19.23 -15.33
C ILE A 1 -4.21 20.43 -15.40
N VAL A 2 -4.72 21.65 -15.65
CA VAL A 2 -3.89 22.85 -15.76
C VAL A 2 -3.02 23.06 -14.53
N GLN A 3 -3.55 22.83 -13.31
CA GLN A 3 -2.77 22.91 -12.08
C GLN A 3 -1.58 21.92 -12.10
N ILE A 4 -1.77 20.71 -12.59
CA ILE A 4 -0.69 19.71 -12.72
C ILE A 4 0.40 20.20 -13.67
N LEU A 5 0.02 20.82 -14.81
CA LEU A 5 0.96 21.40 -15.76
C LEU A 5 1.77 22.55 -15.12
N ILE A 6 1.11 23.41 -14.36
CA ILE A 6 1.75 24.52 -13.64
C ILE A 6 2.74 23.99 -12.59
N ASP A 7 2.32 23.03 -11.76
CA ASP A 7 3.13 22.47 -10.68
C ASP A 7 4.35 21.69 -11.22
N SER A 8 4.14 20.94 -12.30
CA SER A 8 5.20 20.19 -12.97
C SER A 8 6.17 21.05 -13.77
N LYS A 9 5.77 22.30 -14.10
CA LYS A 9 6.52 23.24 -14.96
C LYS A 9 6.92 22.65 -16.31
N CYS A 10 6.15 21.70 -16.82
CA CYS A 10 6.36 21.10 -18.13
C CYS A 10 5.03 20.79 -18.83
N MET A 11 5.04 20.72 -20.17
CA MET A 11 3.86 20.42 -20.98
C MET A 11 3.73 18.93 -21.33
N ASN A 12 4.64 18.09 -20.82
CA ASN A 12 4.67 16.65 -21.04
C ASN A 12 4.85 15.83 -19.73
N PRO A 13 4.11 16.14 -18.65
CA PRO A 13 4.23 15.41 -17.42
C PRO A 13 3.75 13.96 -17.57
N VAL A 14 4.18 13.10 -16.64
CA VAL A 14 3.56 11.80 -16.40
C VAL A 14 2.39 12.01 -15.42
N ILE A 15 1.18 11.71 -15.86
CA ILE A 15 -0.03 11.83 -15.05
C ILE A 15 -0.46 10.43 -14.61
N PHE A 16 -0.37 10.17 -13.32
CA PHE A 16 -0.76 8.89 -12.72
C PHE A 16 -2.10 9.01 -12.01
N CYS A 17 -3.04 8.16 -12.40
CA CYS A 17 -4.35 8.03 -11.76
C CYS A 17 -4.48 6.63 -11.14
N ASP A 18 -4.54 6.58 -9.82
CA ASP A 18 -4.67 5.34 -9.07
C ASP A 18 -6.14 4.96 -8.84
N GLU A 19 -6.41 3.67 -8.72
CA GLU A 19 -7.72 3.11 -8.39
C GLU A 19 -8.86 3.56 -9.33
N LEU A 20 -8.64 3.50 -10.63
CA LEU A 20 -9.62 3.92 -11.64
C LEU A 20 -10.96 3.15 -11.54
N ASP A 21 -10.92 1.91 -11.04
CA ASP A 21 -12.09 1.07 -10.77
C ASP A 21 -12.92 1.50 -9.55
N LYS A 22 -12.46 2.52 -8.82
CA LYS A 22 -13.19 3.09 -7.66
C LYS A 22 -14.00 4.33 -8.02
N LEU A 23 -14.00 4.75 -9.27
CA LEU A 23 -14.89 5.80 -9.72
C LEU A 23 -16.33 5.33 -9.51
N SER A 24 -17.09 6.14 -8.76
CA SER A 24 -18.47 5.81 -8.40
C SER A 24 -19.40 5.85 -9.61
N GLU A 25 -20.38 4.97 -9.64
CA GLU A 25 -21.51 4.99 -10.60
C GLU A 25 -22.49 6.13 -10.25
N THR A 26 -21.97 7.35 -10.18
CA THR A 26 -22.74 8.57 -9.91
C THR A 26 -22.55 9.52 -11.07
N PRO A 27 -23.46 10.51 -11.27
CA PRO A 27 -23.30 11.51 -12.32
C PRO A 27 -21.93 12.22 -12.28
N LYS A 28 -21.34 12.37 -11.10
CA LYS A 28 -19.99 12.92 -10.95
C LYS A 28 -18.89 11.96 -11.42
N GLY A 29 -19.06 10.66 -11.19
CA GLY A 29 -18.16 9.63 -11.70
C GLY A 29 -18.22 9.56 -13.23
N ASP A 30 -19.41 9.70 -13.83
CA ASP A 30 -19.60 9.73 -15.28
C ASP A 30 -18.96 10.99 -15.89
N GLU A 31 -19.07 12.14 -15.21
CA GLU A 31 -18.38 13.36 -15.63
C GLU A 31 -16.85 13.16 -15.66
N ILE A 32 -16.28 12.55 -14.62
CA ILE A 32 -14.85 12.25 -14.55
C ILE A 32 -14.44 11.27 -15.66
N ASN A 33 -15.21 10.21 -15.89
CA ASN A 33 -14.97 9.27 -16.98
C ASN A 33 -15.01 9.96 -18.34
N GLY A 34 -15.94 10.87 -18.54
CA GLY A 34 -16.03 11.71 -19.76
C GLY A 34 -14.76 12.54 -19.95
N ILE A 35 -14.32 13.23 -18.89
CA ILE A 35 -13.07 14.03 -18.93
C ILE A 35 -11.87 13.14 -19.25
N LEU A 36 -11.69 12.03 -18.57
CA LEU A 36 -10.58 11.11 -18.82
C LEU A 36 -10.59 10.55 -20.23
N THR A 37 -11.77 10.29 -20.78
CA THR A 37 -11.94 9.87 -22.16
C THR A 37 -11.46 10.93 -23.15
N HIS A 38 -11.78 12.21 -22.93
CA HIS A 38 -11.29 13.30 -23.76
C HIS A 38 -9.75 13.50 -23.63
N LEU A 39 -9.23 13.41 -22.41
CA LEU A 39 -7.78 13.55 -22.18
C LEU A 39 -6.94 12.46 -22.89
N THR A 40 -7.49 11.25 -23.00
CA THR A 40 -6.83 10.11 -23.63
C THR A 40 -7.11 9.97 -25.12
N ASP A 41 -7.97 10.80 -25.68
CA ASP A 41 -8.29 10.80 -27.11
C ASP A 41 -7.21 11.53 -27.89
N THR A 42 -6.42 10.78 -28.66
CA THR A 42 -5.34 11.35 -29.47
C THR A 42 -5.82 12.30 -30.59
N SER A 43 -7.11 12.28 -30.93
CA SER A 43 -7.70 13.20 -31.92
C SER A 43 -8.11 14.55 -31.33
N GLN A 44 -8.22 14.65 -30.00
CA GLN A 44 -8.76 15.82 -29.31
C GLN A 44 -7.83 16.40 -28.23
N ASN A 45 -6.85 15.63 -27.78
CA ASN A 45 -6.00 15.98 -26.65
C ASN A 45 -4.97 17.09 -26.94
N ASN A 46 -4.83 17.51 -28.18
CA ASN A 46 -4.04 18.70 -28.60
C ASN A 46 -4.79 20.02 -28.37
N GLU A 47 -6.10 19.98 -28.15
CA GLU A 47 -6.96 21.15 -27.96
C GLU A 47 -7.80 21.01 -26.70
N PHE A 48 -7.15 20.63 -25.57
CA PHE A 48 -7.84 20.51 -24.31
C PHE A 48 -8.24 21.85 -23.73
N HIS A 49 -9.52 21.99 -23.38
CA HIS A 49 -10.08 23.16 -22.71
C HIS A 49 -10.32 22.89 -21.23
N ASP A 50 -9.75 23.72 -20.38
CA ASP A 50 -10.04 23.71 -18.95
C ASP A 50 -11.30 24.53 -18.65
N LYS A 51 -12.08 24.11 -17.66
CA LYS A 51 -13.31 24.78 -17.26
C LYS A 51 -13.12 26.25 -16.83
N TYR A 52 -11.94 26.57 -16.26
CA TYR A 52 -11.61 27.91 -15.77
C TYR A 52 -10.85 28.75 -16.80
N PHE A 53 -10.24 28.09 -17.80
CA PHE A 53 -9.46 28.72 -18.87
C PHE A 53 -10.02 28.34 -20.25
N SER A 54 -11.34 28.57 -20.42
CA SER A 54 -12.08 28.15 -21.62
C SER A 54 -11.60 28.78 -22.93
N GLU A 55 -10.91 29.90 -22.85
CA GLU A 55 -10.36 30.62 -24.03
C GLU A 55 -8.96 30.15 -24.40
N VAL A 56 -8.33 29.27 -23.57
CA VAL A 56 -6.96 28.82 -23.79
C VAL A 56 -6.96 27.32 -24.10
N ASN A 57 -6.37 26.98 -25.24
CA ASN A 57 -6.15 25.57 -25.62
C ASN A 57 -4.83 25.06 -25.01
N PHE A 58 -4.87 23.94 -24.39
CA PHE A 58 -3.70 23.25 -23.85
C PHE A 58 -3.41 22.00 -24.67
N ASP A 59 -2.21 21.92 -25.23
CA ASP A 59 -1.75 20.69 -25.90
C ASP A 59 -1.22 19.70 -24.86
N ILE A 60 -2.02 18.66 -24.56
CA ILE A 60 -1.66 17.57 -23.67
C ILE A 60 -1.33 16.27 -24.39
N SER A 61 -1.18 16.32 -25.73
CA SER A 61 -0.88 15.16 -26.57
C SER A 61 0.46 14.49 -26.21
N LYS A 62 1.36 15.23 -25.58
CA LYS A 62 2.68 14.74 -25.13
C LYS A 62 2.71 14.25 -23.68
N CYS A 63 1.60 14.35 -22.96
CA CYS A 63 1.49 13.81 -21.62
C CYS A 63 1.42 12.27 -21.66
N LEU A 64 2.10 11.62 -20.72
CA LEU A 64 1.94 10.18 -20.51
C LEU A 64 0.91 9.94 -19.40
N PHE A 65 -0.19 9.29 -19.74
CA PHE A 65 -1.20 8.88 -18.78
C PHE A 65 -0.95 7.45 -18.33
N ILE A 66 -0.87 7.23 -17.02
CA ILE A 66 -0.75 5.91 -16.40
C ILE A 66 -1.96 5.73 -15.46
N PHE A 67 -2.68 4.65 -15.66
CA PHE A 67 -3.85 4.29 -14.83
C PHE A 67 -3.56 2.98 -14.10
N SER A 68 -3.94 2.90 -12.82
CA SER A 68 -3.97 1.62 -12.10
C SER A 68 -5.41 1.25 -11.76
N TYR A 69 -5.72 -0.03 -11.79
CA TYR A 69 -7.01 -0.59 -11.35
C TYR A 69 -6.84 -2.06 -10.95
N ASN A 70 -7.74 -2.53 -10.09
CA ASN A 70 -7.77 -3.92 -9.64
C ASN A 70 -8.82 -4.73 -10.38
N ASP A 71 -9.96 -4.12 -10.68
CA ASP A 71 -11.10 -4.77 -11.33
C ASP A 71 -11.38 -4.12 -12.69
N GLU A 72 -10.95 -4.81 -13.75
CA GLU A 72 -11.14 -4.35 -15.13
C GLU A 72 -12.63 -4.18 -15.51
N SER A 73 -13.52 -4.96 -14.90
CA SER A 73 -14.95 -4.93 -15.22
C SER A 73 -15.63 -3.61 -14.84
N LYS A 74 -15.05 -2.89 -13.86
CA LYS A 74 -15.53 -1.59 -13.37
C LYS A 74 -14.95 -0.39 -14.10
N VAL A 75 -13.99 -0.62 -14.96
CA VAL A 75 -13.39 0.47 -15.77
C VAL A 75 -14.29 0.73 -16.98
N ASN A 76 -14.55 2.01 -17.25
CA ASN A 76 -15.33 2.42 -18.41
C ASN A 76 -14.78 1.78 -19.70
N PRO A 77 -15.61 1.07 -20.49
CA PRO A 77 -15.15 0.36 -21.69
C PRO A 77 -14.46 1.26 -22.72
N ILE A 78 -14.96 2.50 -22.94
CA ILE A 78 -14.41 3.44 -23.89
C ILE A 78 -13.00 3.87 -23.48
N LEU A 79 -12.80 4.13 -22.18
CA LEU A 79 -11.48 4.48 -21.63
C LEU A 79 -10.54 3.28 -21.71
N ARG A 80 -11.02 2.08 -21.37
CA ARG A 80 -10.25 0.83 -21.42
C ARG A 80 -9.71 0.50 -22.82
N ASP A 81 -10.49 0.73 -23.86
CA ASP A 81 -10.08 0.47 -25.25
C ASP A 81 -8.96 1.39 -25.74
N ARG A 82 -8.73 2.51 -25.06
CA ARG A 82 -7.65 3.46 -25.34
C ARG A 82 -6.37 3.19 -24.57
N MET A 83 -6.38 2.18 -23.67
CA MET A 83 -5.24 1.85 -22.82
C MET A 83 -4.43 0.68 -23.36
N TYR A 84 -3.10 0.80 -23.28
CA TYR A 84 -2.23 -0.36 -23.34
C TYR A 84 -2.23 -1.06 -21.97
N ARG A 85 -2.67 -2.30 -21.93
CA ARG A 85 -2.87 -3.04 -20.67
C ARG A 85 -1.65 -3.86 -20.30
N ILE A 86 -1.18 -3.69 -19.07
CA ILE A 86 -0.10 -4.46 -18.48
C ILE A 86 -0.66 -5.15 -17.23
N GLN A 87 -0.75 -6.47 -17.27
CA GLN A 87 -1.22 -7.25 -16.14
C GLN A 87 -0.06 -7.58 -15.22
N THR A 88 -0.15 -7.18 -13.95
CA THR A 88 0.79 -7.56 -12.90
C THR A 88 0.31 -8.80 -12.16
N LYS A 89 1.20 -9.77 -11.99
CA LYS A 89 0.90 -10.97 -11.20
C LYS A 89 1.16 -10.71 -9.72
N GLY A 90 0.44 -11.43 -8.87
CA GLY A 90 0.75 -11.47 -7.43
C GLY A 90 2.09 -12.18 -7.16
N TYR A 91 2.61 -12.00 -5.96
CA TYR A 91 3.88 -12.61 -5.53
C TYR A 91 3.66 -13.99 -4.91
N GLU A 92 4.51 -14.93 -5.27
CA GLU A 92 4.60 -16.22 -4.59
C GLU A 92 5.27 -16.08 -3.21
N THR A 93 5.07 -17.08 -2.33
CA THR A 93 5.64 -17.05 -0.95
C THR A 93 7.16 -16.86 -0.95
N LYS A 94 7.87 -17.46 -1.90
CA LYS A 94 9.33 -17.31 -2.03
C LYS A 94 9.72 -15.87 -2.42
N GLU A 95 8.96 -15.25 -3.30
CA GLU A 95 9.19 -13.85 -3.71
C GLU A 95 8.87 -12.90 -2.56
N LYS A 96 7.76 -13.15 -1.83
CA LYS A 96 7.40 -12.40 -0.61
C LYS A 96 8.50 -12.47 0.45
N LEU A 97 9.14 -13.64 0.61
CA LEU A 97 10.29 -13.79 1.52
C LEU A 97 11.47 -12.90 1.11
N VAL A 98 11.81 -12.88 -0.18
CA VAL A 98 12.90 -12.03 -0.69
C VAL A 98 12.57 -10.54 -0.49
N ILE A 99 11.33 -10.14 -0.81
CA ILE A 99 10.87 -8.75 -0.63
C ILE A 99 10.92 -8.37 0.87
N ALA A 100 10.46 -9.26 1.75
CA ALA A 100 10.51 -9.03 3.19
C ALA A 100 11.93 -8.77 3.69
N LYS A 101 12.89 -9.62 3.30
CA LYS A 101 14.28 -9.50 3.74
C LYS A 101 15.01 -8.30 3.16
N LYS A 102 14.86 -8.07 1.86
CA LYS A 102 15.65 -7.03 1.17
C LYS A 102 15.06 -5.62 1.32
N HIS A 103 13.75 -5.50 1.50
CA HIS A 103 13.08 -4.20 1.42
C HIS A 103 12.25 -3.86 2.66
N LEU A 104 11.45 -4.81 3.18
CA LEU A 104 10.53 -4.49 4.28
C LEU A 104 11.26 -4.42 5.62
N LEU A 105 12.00 -5.46 5.99
CA LEU A 105 12.70 -5.52 7.28
C LEU A 105 13.72 -4.40 7.48
N PRO A 106 14.59 -4.06 6.52
CA PRO A 106 15.51 -2.94 6.69
C PRO A 106 14.77 -1.63 6.98
N LYS A 107 13.72 -1.33 6.19
CA LYS A 107 12.94 -0.10 6.34
C LYS A 107 12.19 -0.05 7.67
N ILE A 108 11.60 -1.17 8.12
CA ILE A 108 10.89 -1.25 9.41
C ILE A 108 11.87 -1.06 10.58
N ARG A 109 13.04 -1.70 10.52
CA ARG A 109 14.08 -1.55 11.57
C ARG A 109 14.55 -0.11 11.70
N GLU A 110 14.75 0.56 10.59
CA GLU A 110 15.11 1.99 10.57
C GLU A 110 14.03 2.84 11.27
N GLN A 111 12.75 2.62 10.97
CA GLN A 111 11.63 3.37 11.55
C GLN A 111 11.54 3.22 13.08
N VAL A 112 11.82 2.03 13.60
CA VAL A 112 11.75 1.76 15.06
C VAL A 112 13.13 1.81 15.75
N ASN A 113 14.17 2.19 15.01
CA ASN A 113 15.54 2.31 15.51
C ASN A 113 16.07 1.02 16.15
N PHE A 114 15.92 -0.11 15.44
CA PHE A 114 16.55 -1.38 15.79
C PHE A 114 17.74 -1.67 14.89
N ALA A 115 18.82 -2.18 15.48
CA ALA A 115 19.92 -2.75 14.70
C ALA A 115 19.51 -4.11 14.09
N GLU A 116 20.18 -4.50 13.00
CA GLU A 116 19.87 -5.76 12.31
C GLU A 116 19.97 -6.99 13.22
N LYS A 117 20.87 -6.93 14.18
CA LYS A 117 21.12 -8.02 15.13
C LYS A 117 20.12 -8.11 16.27
N ASP A 118 19.37 -7.04 16.54
CA ASP A 118 18.48 -6.98 17.71
C ASP A 118 17.27 -7.88 17.55
N ILE A 119 16.71 -7.95 16.32
CA ILE A 119 15.54 -8.78 16.01
C ILE A 119 15.87 -9.69 14.83
N ILE A 120 15.83 -10.99 15.07
CA ILE A 120 16.06 -12.01 14.06
C ILE A 120 14.74 -12.69 13.75
N ILE A 121 14.31 -12.62 12.49
CA ILE A 121 13.11 -13.32 12.02
C ILE A 121 13.55 -14.40 11.04
N PRO A 122 13.50 -15.68 11.42
CA PRO A 122 13.87 -16.80 10.54
C PRO A 122 12.97 -16.88 9.30
N ASP A 123 13.49 -17.42 8.21
CA ASP A 123 12.77 -17.59 6.93
C ASP A 123 11.45 -18.33 7.13
N LYS A 124 11.46 -19.40 7.91
CA LYS A 124 10.26 -20.18 8.26
C LYS A 124 9.17 -19.32 8.89
N THR A 125 9.55 -18.34 9.71
CA THR A 125 8.59 -17.44 10.36
C THR A 125 8.00 -16.47 9.35
N ILE A 126 8.80 -15.93 8.43
CA ILE A 126 8.32 -15.04 7.37
C ILE A 126 7.40 -15.81 6.40
N GLU A 127 7.80 -17.02 6.01
CA GLU A 127 6.99 -17.90 5.16
C GLU A 127 5.66 -18.25 5.83
N TYR A 128 5.67 -18.56 7.14
CA TYR A 128 4.46 -18.79 7.92
C TYR A 128 3.52 -17.58 7.86
N ILE A 129 4.02 -16.36 8.11
CA ILE A 129 3.20 -15.15 8.04
C ILE A 129 2.64 -14.97 6.63
N ALA A 130 3.48 -15.11 5.60
CA ALA A 130 3.09 -14.90 4.22
C ALA A 130 2.08 -15.93 3.68
N SER A 131 2.10 -17.15 4.21
CA SER A 131 1.22 -18.25 3.79
C SER A 131 -0.05 -18.40 4.63
N THR A 132 -0.12 -17.76 5.81
CA THR A 132 -1.28 -17.86 6.70
C THR A 132 -2.40 -16.94 6.25
N PRO A 133 -3.57 -17.47 5.80
CA PRO A 133 -4.66 -16.67 5.25
C PRO A 133 -5.26 -15.68 6.26
N GLU A 134 -5.28 -16.05 7.55
CA GLU A 134 -5.83 -15.21 8.62
C GLU A 134 -4.97 -13.96 8.87
N LEU A 135 -3.66 -14.04 8.62
CA LEU A 135 -2.72 -12.93 8.81
C LEU A 135 -2.64 -12.01 7.58
N THR A 136 -2.75 -12.59 6.39
CA THR A 136 -2.54 -11.86 5.13
C THR A 136 -3.82 -11.64 4.32
N ASN A 137 -4.98 -12.14 4.77
CA ASN A 137 -6.26 -12.08 4.03
C ASN A 137 -6.14 -12.62 2.59
N LYS A 138 -5.30 -13.62 2.38
CA LYS A 138 -5.00 -14.21 1.06
C LYS A 138 -4.54 -13.16 0.02
N GLU A 139 -3.88 -12.11 0.46
CA GLU A 139 -3.44 -11.05 -0.45
C GLU A 139 -2.44 -11.56 -1.49
N SER A 140 -2.55 -11.08 -2.71
CA SER A 140 -1.58 -11.31 -3.77
C SER A 140 -0.31 -10.47 -3.62
N GLY A 141 -0.41 -9.33 -2.95
CA GLY A 141 0.69 -8.41 -2.66
C GLY A 141 1.43 -8.71 -1.36
N VAL A 142 2.02 -7.67 -0.78
CA VAL A 142 2.82 -7.72 0.47
C VAL A 142 2.36 -6.69 1.53
N ARG A 143 1.20 -6.05 1.35
CA ARG A 143 0.70 -5.00 2.26
C ARG A 143 0.44 -5.56 3.67
N ASN A 144 -0.30 -6.66 3.77
CA ASN A 144 -0.59 -7.29 5.06
C ASN A 144 0.65 -7.97 5.66
N LEU A 145 1.50 -8.58 4.83
CA LEU A 145 2.80 -9.09 5.30
C LEU A 145 3.63 -7.96 5.93
N LYS A 146 3.72 -6.80 5.28
CA LYS A 146 4.39 -5.61 5.82
C LYS A 146 3.77 -5.19 7.15
N ARG A 147 2.43 -5.09 7.22
CA ARG A 147 1.69 -4.74 8.44
C ARG A 147 1.99 -5.70 9.58
N CYS A 148 2.01 -7.01 9.33
CA CYS A 148 2.36 -8.01 10.35
C CYS A 148 3.78 -7.81 10.88
N LEU A 149 4.74 -7.56 9.99
CA LEU A 149 6.14 -7.30 10.38
C LEU A 149 6.27 -5.99 11.17
N GLU A 150 5.53 -4.93 10.79
CA GLU A 150 5.48 -3.67 11.52
C GLU A 150 4.91 -3.86 12.94
N ILE A 151 3.80 -4.59 13.08
CA ILE A 151 3.20 -4.90 14.39
C ILE A 151 4.20 -5.64 15.28
N ILE A 152 4.88 -6.66 14.77
CA ILE A 152 5.89 -7.42 15.53
C ILE A 152 6.99 -6.48 16.03
N HIS A 153 7.56 -5.65 15.16
CA HIS A 153 8.64 -4.75 15.54
C HIS A 153 8.18 -3.67 16.53
N THR A 154 6.98 -3.11 16.32
CA THR A 154 6.40 -2.11 17.23
C THR A 154 6.15 -2.69 18.62
N LYS A 155 5.56 -3.89 18.70
CA LYS A 155 5.34 -4.57 19.99
C LYS A 155 6.67 -4.94 20.66
N LEU A 156 7.68 -5.43 19.93
CA LEU A 156 9.01 -5.69 20.49
C LEU A 156 9.70 -4.40 20.95
N ASN A 157 9.51 -3.28 20.25
CA ASN A 157 10.01 -1.99 20.69
C ASN A 157 9.36 -1.54 22.00
N LEU A 158 8.08 -1.80 22.19
CA LEU A 158 7.39 -1.55 23.44
C LEU A 158 8.04 -2.33 24.61
N PHE A 159 8.37 -3.61 24.42
CA PHE A 159 9.12 -4.40 25.41
C PHE A 159 10.52 -3.87 25.73
N ARG A 160 11.15 -3.17 24.76
CA ARG A 160 12.44 -2.51 24.99
C ARG A 160 12.30 -1.26 25.85
N LEU A 161 11.21 -0.52 25.69
CA LEU A 161 11.00 0.78 26.35
C LEU A 161 10.31 0.68 27.70
N VAL A 162 9.50 -0.34 27.91
CA VAL A 162 8.67 -0.50 29.11
C VAL A 162 9.13 -1.75 29.88
N LYS A 163 9.20 -1.65 31.20
CA LYS A 163 9.52 -2.82 32.04
C LYS A 163 8.42 -3.87 31.92
N SER A 164 8.82 -5.14 31.86
CA SER A 164 7.92 -6.30 31.66
C SER A 164 6.79 -6.44 32.70
N ASP A 165 6.93 -5.81 33.87
CA ASP A 165 5.96 -5.86 34.96
C ASP A 165 4.92 -4.73 34.94
N SER A 166 4.93 -3.88 33.90
CA SER A 166 3.96 -2.80 33.80
C SER A 166 2.57 -3.33 33.41
N GLU A 167 1.52 -2.74 33.97
CA GLU A 167 0.11 -3.06 33.66
C GLU A 167 -0.30 -2.81 32.19
N ILE A 168 0.61 -2.19 31.42
CA ILE A 168 0.43 -1.90 29.98
C ILE A 168 0.35 -3.19 29.15
N PHE A 169 1.00 -4.26 29.62
CA PHE A 169 0.94 -5.56 28.96
C PHE A 169 -0.29 -6.32 29.45
N SER A 170 -1.23 -6.61 28.54
CA SER A 170 -2.33 -7.56 28.83
C SER A 170 -1.75 -8.91 29.28
N LYS A 171 -2.50 -9.66 30.09
CA LYS A 171 -2.05 -10.97 30.62
C LYS A 171 -1.57 -11.92 29.51
N GLU A 172 -2.10 -11.77 28.30
CA GLU A 172 -1.79 -12.60 27.13
C GLU A 172 -0.46 -12.22 26.46
N LEU A 173 0.02 -11.00 26.66
CA LEU A 173 1.29 -10.48 26.11
C LEU A 173 2.48 -10.66 27.04
N LYS A 174 2.33 -11.33 28.18
CA LYS A 174 3.43 -11.63 29.10
C LYS A 174 4.40 -12.61 28.46
N MET A 175 5.49 -12.09 27.93
CA MET A 175 6.61 -12.87 27.40
C MET A 175 7.93 -12.24 27.84
N GLU A 176 8.92 -13.05 28.16
CA GLU A 176 10.28 -12.56 28.41
C GLU A 176 10.93 -12.23 27.07
N VAL A 177 11.23 -10.95 26.87
CA VAL A 177 11.96 -10.47 25.70
C VAL A 177 13.32 -10.00 26.14
N LYS A 178 14.36 -10.68 25.64
CA LYS A 178 15.77 -10.30 25.82
C LYS A 178 16.40 -10.14 24.44
N PHE A 179 17.04 -9.02 24.21
CA PHE A 179 17.70 -8.74 22.92
C PHE A 179 19.13 -9.28 22.93
N PRO A 180 19.62 -9.89 21.83
CA PRO A 180 18.92 -10.13 20.56
C PRO A 180 17.79 -11.14 20.67
N PHE A 181 16.65 -10.86 20.05
CA PHE A 181 15.44 -11.66 20.13
C PHE A 181 15.12 -12.38 18.82
N THR A 182 14.92 -13.69 18.87
CA THR A 182 14.52 -14.48 17.71
C THR A 182 13.00 -14.70 17.71
N VAL A 183 12.34 -14.26 16.63
CA VAL A 183 10.88 -14.35 16.49
C VAL A 183 10.51 -15.69 15.87
N GLU A 184 10.06 -16.63 16.70
CA GLU A 184 9.52 -17.92 16.27
C GLU A 184 8.03 -17.80 15.92
N VAL A 185 7.47 -18.83 15.25
CA VAL A 185 6.05 -18.88 14.84
C VAL A 185 5.10 -18.73 16.04
N GLU A 186 5.46 -19.28 17.21
CA GLU A 186 4.66 -19.13 18.43
C GLU A 186 4.60 -17.68 18.92
N HIS A 187 5.70 -16.94 18.77
CA HIS A 187 5.75 -15.53 19.10
C HIS A 187 4.87 -14.70 18.17
N VAL A 188 4.83 -15.05 16.86
CA VAL A 188 3.94 -14.40 15.89
C VAL A 188 2.48 -14.52 16.32
N LYS A 189 2.04 -15.73 16.72
CA LYS A 189 0.66 -15.97 17.20
C LYS A 189 0.33 -15.10 18.41
N LYS A 190 1.23 -14.98 19.37
CA LYS A 190 1.03 -14.13 20.56
C LYS A 190 1.07 -12.63 20.23
N LEU A 191 1.95 -12.21 19.33
CA LEU A 191 2.11 -10.81 18.99
C LEU A 191 1.02 -10.26 18.04
N ILE A 192 0.44 -11.10 17.18
CA ILE A 192 -0.54 -10.66 16.17
C ILE A 192 -1.98 -11.01 16.56
N ASN A 193 -2.25 -12.20 17.16
CA ASN A 193 -3.62 -12.68 17.40
C ASN A 193 -4.33 -12.07 18.61
N THR A 194 -3.70 -11.21 19.39
CA THR A 194 -4.35 -10.55 20.53
C THR A 194 -5.38 -9.48 20.14
N ASP A 195 -5.53 -9.18 18.85
CA ASP A 195 -6.28 -7.99 18.42
C ASP A 195 -7.61 -8.29 17.69
N THR A 196 -8.13 -9.51 17.69
CA THR A 196 -9.41 -9.78 17.03
C THR A 196 -10.62 -9.28 17.82
N ASN A 197 -10.48 -8.94 19.10
CA ASN A 197 -11.59 -8.43 19.94
C ASN A 197 -11.45 -6.96 20.41
N GLU A 198 -10.32 -6.29 20.16
CA GLU A 198 -10.09 -4.89 20.62
C GLU A 198 -9.71 -3.92 19.50
N ASN A 199 -9.99 -4.28 18.26
CA ASN A 199 -9.55 -3.54 17.06
C ASN A 199 -10.14 -2.13 16.87
N THR A 200 -10.90 -1.59 17.82
CA THR A 200 -11.45 -0.22 17.72
C THR A 200 -10.51 0.83 18.31
N SER A 201 -9.68 0.48 19.30
CA SER A 201 -8.86 1.44 20.03
C SER A 201 -7.49 1.73 19.38
N MET A 202 -6.89 0.76 18.68
CA MET A 202 -5.58 0.94 18.03
C MET A 202 -5.64 1.54 16.63
N GLN A 203 -6.77 1.51 15.96
CA GLN A 203 -6.96 2.24 14.69
C GLN A 203 -6.89 3.77 14.88
N MET A 204 -7.10 4.29 16.07
CA MET A 204 -7.02 5.73 16.39
C MET A 204 -5.58 6.23 16.66
N LEU A 205 -4.58 5.35 16.74
CA LEU A 205 -3.18 5.74 16.95
C LEU A 205 -2.38 5.96 15.66
N TYR A 206 -3.02 5.78 14.50
CA TYR A 206 -2.41 5.93 13.17
C TYR A 206 -3.15 6.95 12.27
N ILE A 207 -3.70 8.02 12.90
CA ILE A 207 -4.17 9.21 12.18
C ILE A 207 -3.17 10.33 12.38
#